data_fc91e8f1424f0de0ec14de1d35d427ce
#
_entry.id   fc91e8f1424f0de0ec14de1d35d427ce
#
_cell.length_a   1.000
_cell.length_b   1.000
_cell.length_c   1.000
_cell.angle_alpha   90.00
_cell.angle_beta   90.00
_cell.angle_gamma   90.00
#
_symmetry.space_group_name_H-M   'P 1'
#
loop_
_entity.id
_entity.type
_entity.pdbx_description
1 polymer ?
#
loop_
_entity_poly.entity_id
_entity_poly.type
_entity_poly.pdbx_seq_one_letter_code
_entity_poly.pdbx_strand_id
1 'polypeptide(L)'
;MKYIKKLIYVLLLTVATQVATAQIKILYGPYLQNVKENEATIVWVADKPSIGWVELAPNDGTHYYGEERPKYFDTTNGVKNTSLLHAVKVKALTPGTTYRYRIYSQEVLSHEGINVIYGRVAACLLYTSPSPRDTR
;
A
#
# COMPACT_ATOMS: atom_id res chain seq x y z
N MET A 1 -42.97 -22.19 25.44
CA MET A 1 -41.69 -22.84 25.17
C MET A 1 -41.29 -22.78 23.68
N LYS A 2 -42.21 -22.79 22.75
CA LYS A 2 -41.89 -22.68 21.32
C LYS A 2 -41.25 -21.33 20.92
N TYR A 3 -41.56 -20.24 21.60
CA TYR A 3 -41.05 -18.90 21.30
C TYR A 3 -39.64 -18.66 21.81
N ILE A 4 -39.22 -19.30 22.89
CA ILE A 4 -37.87 -19.15 23.47
C ILE A 4 -36.82 -19.78 22.57
N LYS A 5 -37.11 -20.94 21.95
CA LYS A 5 -36.21 -21.58 20.98
C LYS A 5 -36.02 -20.74 19.72
N LYS A 6 -37.08 -20.14 19.20
CA LYS A 6 -37.00 -19.21 18.07
C LYS A 6 -36.22 -17.96 18.38
N LEU A 7 -36.38 -17.41 19.59
CA LEU A 7 -35.63 -16.24 20.06
C LEU A 7 -34.13 -16.53 20.18
N ILE A 8 -33.77 -17.72 20.68
CA ILE A 8 -32.39 -18.19 20.79
C ILE A 8 -31.76 -18.37 19.39
N TYR A 9 -32.49 -18.90 18.42
CA TYR A 9 -32.01 -19.03 17.05
C TYR A 9 -31.79 -17.67 16.38
N VAL A 10 -32.67 -16.72 16.59
CA VAL A 10 -32.52 -15.37 16.06
C VAL A 10 -31.34 -14.66 16.70
N LEU A 11 -31.15 -14.83 18.03
CA LEU A 11 -30.01 -14.27 18.75
C LEU A 11 -28.67 -14.88 18.28
N LEU A 12 -28.63 -16.19 18.04
CA LEU A 12 -27.45 -16.88 17.48
C LEU A 12 -27.13 -16.46 16.05
N LEU A 13 -28.13 -16.19 15.22
CA LEU A 13 -27.94 -15.69 13.86
C LEU A 13 -27.39 -14.25 13.83
N THR A 14 -27.74 -13.41 14.79
CA THR A 14 -27.25 -12.03 14.88
C THR A 14 -25.80 -11.94 15.37
N VAL A 15 -25.35 -12.91 16.16
CA VAL A 15 -23.94 -12.96 16.64
C VAL A 15 -22.98 -13.45 15.54
N ALA A 16 -23.46 -14.24 14.59
CA ALA A 16 -22.63 -14.80 13.52
C ALA A 16 -22.25 -13.78 12.43
N THR A 17 -22.86 -12.59 12.40
CA THR A 17 -22.65 -11.61 11.33
C THR A 17 -21.62 -10.52 11.66
N GLN A 18 -20.94 -10.61 12.81
CA GLN A 18 -20.08 -9.52 13.30
C GLN A 18 -18.59 -9.69 13.01
N VAL A 19 -18.18 -10.63 12.20
CA VAL A 19 -16.75 -10.74 11.82
C VAL A 19 -16.50 -10.02 10.49
N ALA A 20 -16.81 -8.74 10.46
CA ALA A 20 -16.27 -7.87 9.43
C ALA A 20 -14.85 -7.46 9.85
N THR A 21 -13.86 -8.24 9.47
CA THR A 21 -12.47 -7.82 9.60
C THR A 21 -12.28 -6.56 8.77
N ALA A 22 -11.98 -5.45 9.44
CA ALA A 22 -11.72 -4.19 8.77
C ALA A 22 -10.54 -4.36 7.81
N GLN A 23 -10.72 -3.97 6.54
CA GLN A 23 -9.67 -4.01 5.54
C GLN A 23 -8.59 -3.00 5.88
N ILE A 24 -7.33 -3.30 5.51
CA ILE A 24 -6.26 -2.33 5.57
C ILE A 24 -6.60 -1.09 4.73
N LYS A 25 -6.28 0.07 5.27
CA LYS A 25 -6.48 1.38 4.62
C LYS A 25 -5.21 2.19 4.66
N ILE A 26 -5.04 3.04 3.66
CA ILE A 26 -4.01 4.07 3.67
C ILE A 26 -4.62 5.32 4.30
N LEU A 27 -4.08 5.71 5.47
CA LEU A 27 -4.60 6.82 6.26
C LEU A 27 -4.10 8.17 5.76
N TYR A 28 -2.80 8.25 5.46
CA TYR A 28 -2.13 9.49 5.07
C TYR A 28 -1.18 9.25 3.92
N GLY A 29 -1.05 10.25 3.08
CA GLY A 29 -0.16 10.21 1.93
C GLY A 29 -0.84 9.76 0.63
N PRO A 30 -0.04 9.55 -0.41
CA PRO A 30 1.42 9.64 -0.42
C PRO A 30 1.95 11.07 -0.39
N TYR A 31 3.15 11.22 0.18
CA TYR A 31 3.90 12.47 0.21
C TYR A 31 5.25 12.26 -0.47
N LEU A 32 5.66 13.22 -1.29
CA LEU A 32 7.01 13.25 -1.87
C LEU A 32 7.96 13.95 -0.92
N GLN A 33 9.11 13.32 -0.67
CA GLN A 33 10.20 13.87 0.13
C GLN A 33 11.54 13.67 -0.58
N ASN A 34 12.52 14.51 -0.24
CA ASN A 34 13.88 14.41 -0.74
C ASN A 34 13.95 14.21 -2.27
N VAL A 35 13.17 14.99 -3.00
CA VAL A 35 13.16 14.95 -4.45
C VAL A 35 14.47 15.51 -4.99
N LYS A 36 15.20 14.69 -5.74
CA LYS A 36 16.44 15.05 -6.41
C LYS A 36 16.29 14.83 -7.91
N GLU A 37 17.35 15.08 -8.66
CA GLU A 37 17.30 14.93 -10.12
C GLU A 37 16.99 13.52 -10.59
N ASN A 38 17.45 12.51 -9.84
CA ASN A 38 17.35 11.10 -10.23
C ASN A 38 16.72 10.19 -9.16
N GLU A 39 16.24 10.75 -8.09
CA GLU A 39 15.59 9.97 -7.04
C GLU A 39 14.54 10.77 -6.28
N ALA A 40 13.60 10.07 -5.68
CA ALA A 40 12.60 10.66 -4.79
C ALA A 40 12.21 9.63 -3.72
N THR A 41 11.77 10.11 -2.57
CA THR A 41 11.20 9.26 -1.51
C THR A 41 9.70 9.47 -1.44
N ILE A 42 8.95 8.39 -1.44
CA ILE A 42 7.49 8.41 -1.33
C ILE A 42 7.12 7.85 0.03
N VAL A 43 6.37 8.62 0.81
CA VAL A 43 6.03 8.30 2.20
C VAL A 43 4.51 8.21 2.35
N TRP A 44 4.03 7.20 3.07
CA TRP A 44 2.63 7.07 3.44
C TRP A 44 2.47 6.31 4.75
N VAL A 45 1.26 6.36 5.30
CA VAL A 45 0.91 5.65 6.53
C VAL A 45 -0.31 4.78 6.27
N ALA A 46 -0.20 3.50 6.63
CA ALA A 46 -1.31 2.56 6.66
C ALA A 46 -1.85 2.41 8.08
N ASP A 47 -3.06 1.88 8.22
CA ASP A 47 -3.70 1.67 9.52
C ASP A 47 -3.36 0.33 10.18
N LYS A 48 -2.64 -0.54 9.47
CA LYS A 48 -2.24 -1.87 9.94
C LYS A 48 -0.80 -2.18 9.55
N PRO A 49 -0.10 -3.02 10.34
CA PRO A 49 1.22 -3.48 9.95
C PRO A 49 1.19 -4.14 8.58
N SER A 50 2.02 -3.66 7.69
CA SER A 50 2.01 -4.04 6.28
C SER A 50 3.41 -3.96 5.68
N ILE A 51 3.60 -4.69 4.56
CA ILE A 51 4.68 -4.38 3.64
C ILE A 51 4.19 -3.34 2.65
N GLY A 52 5.09 -2.49 2.18
CA GLY A 52 4.75 -1.41 1.27
C GLY A 52 5.60 -1.42 0.02
N TRP A 53 5.02 -1.03 -1.10
CA TRP A 53 5.78 -0.82 -2.34
C TRP A 53 5.15 0.26 -3.21
N VAL A 54 5.96 0.75 -4.12
CA VAL A 54 5.59 1.73 -5.13
C VAL A 54 5.75 1.09 -6.50
N GLU A 55 4.76 1.22 -7.35
CA GLU A 55 4.88 0.98 -8.79
C GLU A 55 5.09 2.31 -9.50
N LEU A 56 5.96 2.31 -10.49
CA LEU A 56 6.37 3.51 -11.21
C LEU A 56 6.22 3.32 -12.72
N ALA A 57 5.70 4.33 -13.39
CA ALA A 57 5.58 4.35 -14.83
C ALA A 57 5.89 5.75 -15.37
N PRO A 58 6.45 5.88 -16.57
CA PRO A 58 6.58 7.19 -17.19
C PRO A 58 5.20 7.78 -17.53
N ASN A 59 5.07 9.08 -17.47
CA ASN A 59 3.86 9.78 -17.90
C ASN A 59 3.94 10.13 -19.39
N ASP A 60 3.85 9.11 -20.21
CA ASP A 60 4.06 9.19 -21.68
C ASP A 60 2.78 8.93 -22.49
N GLY A 61 1.62 8.90 -21.83
CA GLY A 61 0.33 8.64 -22.47
C GLY A 61 0.01 7.16 -22.68
N THR A 62 0.94 6.24 -22.38
CA THR A 62 0.69 4.80 -22.48
C THR A 62 -0.22 4.34 -21.34
N HIS A 63 -0.92 3.21 -21.56
CA HIS A 63 -1.74 2.61 -20.51
C HIS A 63 -0.85 2.14 -19.37
N TYR A 64 -1.23 2.48 -18.13
CA TYR A 64 -0.40 2.19 -16.95
C TYR A 64 -0.04 0.70 -16.83
N TYR A 65 -1.01 -0.17 -17.06
CA TYR A 65 -0.85 -1.62 -17.01
C TYR A 65 -0.62 -2.27 -18.37
N GLY A 66 -0.27 -1.49 -19.39
CA GLY A 66 0.07 -2.02 -20.71
C GLY A 66 1.32 -2.90 -20.71
N GLU A 67 2.16 -2.74 -19.70
CA GLU A 67 3.33 -3.56 -19.45
C GLU A 67 3.58 -3.68 -17.95
N GLU A 68 4.41 -4.62 -17.55
CA GLU A 68 4.79 -4.78 -16.15
C GLU A 68 5.60 -3.57 -15.68
N ARG A 69 5.21 -3.02 -14.52
CA ARG A 69 5.85 -1.84 -13.96
C ARG A 69 6.84 -2.22 -12.87
N PRO A 70 7.98 -1.52 -12.78
CA PRO A 70 8.93 -1.77 -11.72
C PRO A 70 8.33 -1.49 -10.35
N LYS A 71 8.68 -2.34 -9.37
CA LYS A 71 8.24 -2.25 -7.99
C LYS A 71 9.41 -1.90 -7.10
N TYR A 72 9.22 -0.90 -6.26
CA TYR A 72 10.19 -0.49 -5.25
C TYR A 72 9.60 -0.75 -3.88
N PHE A 73 10.19 -1.67 -3.12
CA PHE A 73 9.70 -2.06 -1.80
C PHE A 73 10.32 -1.21 -0.70
N ASP A 74 9.56 -1.03 0.38
CA ASP A 74 10.08 -0.49 1.63
C ASP A 74 10.94 -1.57 2.29
N THR A 75 12.26 -1.39 2.25
CA THR A 75 13.22 -2.37 2.72
C THR A 75 14.29 -1.73 3.60
N THR A 76 14.81 -2.53 4.53
CA THR A 76 16.03 -2.22 5.28
C THR A 76 17.01 -3.36 5.07
N ASN A 77 18.19 -3.07 4.56
CA ASN A 77 19.21 -4.08 4.23
C ASN A 77 18.68 -5.22 3.34
N GLY A 78 17.83 -4.88 2.39
CA GLY A 78 17.25 -5.86 1.46
C GLY A 78 16.06 -6.65 2.00
N VAL A 79 15.66 -6.43 3.24
CA VAL A 79 14.51 -7.10 3.86
C VAL A 79 13.31 -6.18 3.87
N LYS A 80 12.15 -6.68 3.46
CA LYS A 80 10.90 -5.92 3.46
C LYS A 80 10.50 -5.54 4.88
N ASN A 81 10.24 -4.25 5.10
CA ASN A 81 9.79 -3.73 6.38
C ASN A 81 8.31 -4.01 6.60
N THR A 82 7.96 -4.53 7.77
CA THR A 82 6.58 -4.62 8.23
C THR A 82 6.33 -3.46 9.19
N SER A 83 5.57 -2.47 8.76
CA SER A 83 5.33 -1.24 9.55
C SER A 83 4.03 -0.56 9.14
N LEU A 84 3.66 0.47 9.90
CA LEU A 84 2.55 1.37 9.57
C LEU A 84 3.02 2.48 8.63
N LEU A 85 4.19 3.05 8.92
CA LEU A 85 4.80 4.10 8.12
C LEU A 85 5.73 3.47 7.09
N HIS A 86 5.55 3.83 5.84
CA HIS A 86 6.39 3.41 4.73
C HIS A 86 7.11 4.60 4.12
N ALA A 87 8.38 4.43 3.82
CA ALA A 87 9.22 5.39 3.11
C ALA A 87 10.00 4.62 2.04
N VAL A 88 9.64 4.83 0.79
CA VAL A 88 10.22 4.09 -0.34
C VAL A 88 11.02 5.05 -1.20
N LYS A 89 12.30 4.76 -1.37
CA LYS A 89 13.17 5.50 -2.26
C LYS A 89 13.11 4.89 -3.66
N VAL A 90 12.62 5.66 -4.62
CA VAL A 90 12.67 5.31 -6.04
C VAL A 90 13.92 5.95 -6.64
N LYS A 91 14.72 5.16 -7.34
CA LYS A 91 16.03 5.55 -7.87
C LYS A 91 16.08 5.41 -9.38
N ALA A 92 17.18 5.88 -9.96
CA ALA A 92 17.44 5.81 -11.38
C ALA A 92 16.35 6.50 -12.23
N LEU A 93 15.80 7.58 -11.72
CA LEU A 93 14.87 8.42 -12.45
C LEU A 93 15.62 9.26 -13.49
N THR A 94 14.96 9.52 -14.62
CA THR A 94 15.50 10.40 -15.65
C THR A 94 15.17 11.84 -15.31
N PRO A 95 16.16 12.74 -15.19
CA PRO A 95 15.90 14.16 -14.94
C PRO A 95 14.98 14.78 -16.00
N GLY A 96 14.11 15.68 -15.59
CA GLY A 96 13.18 16.36 -16.49
C GLY A 96 12.01 15.50 -16.95
N THR A 97 11.81 14.32 -16.39
CA THR A 97 10.74 13.39 -16.74
C THR A 97 9.66 13.37 -15.67
N THR A 98 8.40 13.46 -16.08
CA THR A 98 7.26 13.29 -15.19
C THR A 98 6.89 11.81 -15.10
N TYR A 99 6.66 11.31 -13.89
CA TYR A 99 6.31 9.94 -13.63
C TYR A 99 4.92 9.81 -13.03
N ARG A 100 4.27 8.68 -13.31
CA ARG A 100 3.06 8.23 -12.64
C ARG A 100 3.45 7.17 -11.63
N TYR A 101 2.83 7.15 -10.46
CA TYR A 101 3.12 6.14 -9.45
C TYR A 101 1.87 5.74 -8.68
N ARG A 102 1.90 4.55 -8.13
CA ARG A 102 0.90 4.03 -7.19
C ARG A 102 1.60 3.46 -5.98
N ILE A 103 0.99 3.63 -4.83
CA ILE A 103 1.45 3.04 -3.59
C ILE A 103 0.55 1.88 -3.20
N TYR A 104 1.15 0.87 -2.58
CA TYR A 104 0.47 -0.33 -2.12
C TYR A 104 0.92 -0.67 -0.71
N SER A 105 -0.02 -1.09 0.13
CA SER A 105 0.26 -1.69 1.42
C SER A 105 -0.46 -3.01 1.52
N GLN A 106 0.27 -4.09 1.78
CA GLN A 106 -0.28 -5.42 1.99
C GLN A 106 -0.16 -5.80 3.45
N GLU A 107 -1.29 -6.06 4.10
CA GLU A 107 -1.34 -6.44 5.50
C GLU A 107 -0.51 -7.68 5.77
N VAL A 108 0.27 -7.65 6.86
CA VAL A 108 0.96 -8.82 7.39
C VAL A 108 0.15 -9.34 8.57
N LEU A 109 -0.48 -10.50 8.37
CA LEU A 109 -1.31 -11.13 9.39
C LEU A 109 -0.49 -11.83 10.46
N SER A 110 0.59 -12.49 10.05
CA SER A 110 1.55 -13.10 10.97
C SER A 110 2.93 -13.19 10.33
N HIS A 111 3.96 -13.18 11.19
CA HIS A 111 5.34 -13.34 10.78
C HIS A 111 6.07 -14.19 11.82
N GLU A 112 6.31 -15.45 11.49
CA GLU A 112 7.00 -16.41 12.35
C GLU A 112 8.22 -16.96 11.62
N GLY A 113 9.40 -16.46 11.99
CA GLY A 113 10.65 -16.84 11.33
C GLY A 113 10.64 -16.46 9.86
N ILE A 114 10.73 -17.46 8.98
CA ILE A 114 10.66 -17.27 7.53
C ILE A 114 9.22 -17.30 6.97
N ASN A 115 8.27 -17.68 7.79
CA ASN A 115 6.88 -17.82 7.37
C ASN A 115 6.13 -16.50 7.58
N VAL A 116 5.65 -15.94 6.49
CA VAL A 116 4.85 -14.71 6.51
C VAL A 116 3.49 -15.00 5.89
N ILE A 117 2.43 -14.63 6.61
CA ILE A 117 1.06 -14.72 6.10
C ILE A 117 0.60 -13.31 5.78
N TYR A 118 0.29 -13.10 4.51
CA TYR A 118 -0.19 -11.82 4.00
C TYR A 118 -1.71 -11.78 3.94
N GLY A 119 -2.26 -10.61 4.21
CA GLY A 119 -3.67 -10.32 4.06
C GLY A 119 -3.97 -9.56 2.78
N ARG A 120 -4.94 -8.68 2.86
CA ARG A 120 -5.41 -7.88 1.73
C ARG A 120 -4.45 -6.73 1.41
N VAL A 121 -4.57 -6.25 0.19
CA VAL A 121 -3.79 -5.13 -0.32
C VAL A 121 -4.68 -3.89 -0.37
N ALA A 122 -4.18 -2.78 0.18
CA ALA A 122 -4.71 -1.46 -0.06
C ALA A 122 -3.86 -0.77 -1.13
N ALA A 123 -4.50 -0.20 -2.12
CA ALA A 123 -3.85 0.59 -3.16
C ALA A 123 -4.44 2.00 -3.19
N CYS A 124 -3.60 3.00 -3.37
CA CYS A 124 -4.04 4.34 -3.64
C CYS A 124 -4.33 4.58 -5.11
N LEU A 125 -5.03 5.68 -5.38
CA LEU A 125 -5.22 6.16 -6.74
C LEU A 125 -3.86 6.43 -7.40
N LEU A 126 -3.88 6.47 -8.72
CA LEU A 126 -2.70 6.81 -9.51
C LEU A 126 -2.33 8.28 -9.28
N TYR A 127 -1.09 8.53 -8.92
CA TYR A 127 -0.54 9.87 -8.75
C TYR A 127 0.44 10.19 -9.85
N THR A 128 0.56 11.49 -10.17
CA THR A 128 1.55 12.02 -11.09
C THR A 128 2.49 12.91 -10.29
N SER A 129 3.78 12.60 -10.33
CA SER A 129 4.79 13.44 -9.70
C SER A 129 5.23 14.53 -10.68
N PRO A 130 5.55 15.74 -10.19
CA PRO A 130 6.27 16.71 -11.00
C PRO A 130 7.63 16.14 -11.42
N SER A 131 8.19 16.72 -12.49
CA SER A 131 9.53 16.36 -12.93
C SER A 131 10.54 16.52 -11.78
N PRO A 132 11.44 15.56 -11.54
CA PRO A 132 12.49 15.71 -10.54
C PRO A 132 13.34 16.96 -10.68
N ARG A 133 13.30 17.60 -11.84
CA ARG A 133 14.04 18.81 -12.16
C ARG A 133 13.38 20.09 -11.61
N ASP A 134 12.11 20.05 -11.20
CA ASP A 134 11.35 21.21 -10.81
C ASP A 134 11.44 21.51 -9.31
N THR A 135 12.45 21.01 -8.64
CA THR A 135 12.76 21.36 -7.25
C THR A 135 13.48 22.71 -7.21
N ARG A 136 12.72 23.74 -7.07
CA ARG A 136 13.27 25.07 -6.81
C ARG A 136 12.93 25.56 -5.42
#